data_6d2dae6938c620f188d7a8a2ba0a1381
#
_entry.id   6d2dae6938c620f188d7a8a2ba0a1381
#
_cell.length_a   1.000
_cell.length_b   1.000
_cell.length_c   1.000
_cell.angle_alpha   90.00
_cell.angle_beta   90.00
_cell.angle_gamma   90.00
#
_symmetry.space_group_name_H-M   'P 1'
#
loop_
_entity.id
_entity.type
_entity.pdbx_description
1 polymer ?
#
loop_
_entity_poly.entity_id
_entity_poly.type
_entity_poly.pdbx_seq_one_letter_code
_entity_poly.pdbx_strand_id
1 'polypeptide(L)' 'MPTRTPQQLEIERKSDSLLLQRVRVMREIETSSNARHRKTLEEGLKYLEDSLNALGWKK' A
#
# COMPACT_ATOMS: atom_id res chain seq x y z
N MET A 1 19.08 -22.15 9.94
CA MET A 1 18.60 -20.93 9.26
C MET A 1 17.20 -21.13 8.72
N PRO A 2 16.27 -20.35 9.16
CA PRO A 2 14.93 -20.45 8.57
C PRO A 2 14.98 -19.94 7.14
N THR A 3 14.73 -20.82 6.22
CA THR A 3 14.62 -20.47 4.83
C THR A 3 13.17 -20.06 4.55
N ARG A 4 13.00 -18.88 4.04
CA ARG A 4 11.67 -18.43 3.64
C ARG A 4 11.27 -19.17 2.38
N THR A 5 10.00 -19.58 2.35
CA THR A 5 9.47 -20.21 1.15
C THR A 5 9.37 -19.17 0.02
N PRO A 6 9.41 -19.59 -1.25
CA PRO A 6 9.19 -18.66 -2.36
C PRO A 6 7.88 -17.89 -2.24
N GLN A 7 6.83 -18.51 -1.69
CA GLN A 7 5.55 -17.85 -1.48
C GLN A 7 5.65 -16.72 -0.46
N GLN A 8 6.38 -16.94 0.62
CA GLN A 8 6.59 -15.92 1.64
C GLN A 8 7.38 -14.74 1.08
N LEU A 9 8.41 -15.00 0.29
CA LEU A 9 9.18 -13.95 -0.35
C LEU A 9 8.33 -13.13 -1.31
N GLU A 10 7.46 -13.77 -2.06
CA GLU A 10 6.55 -13.09 -2.97
C GLU A 10 5.58 -12.18 -2.22
N ILE A 11 5.01 -12.67 -1.13
CA ILE A 11 4.10 -11.89 -0.29
C ILE A 11 4.82 -10.67 0.28
N GLU A 12 6.03 -10.86 0.78
CA GLU A 12 6.81 -9.76 1.34
C GLU A 12 7.13 -8.70 0.29
N ARG A 13 7.50 -9.11 -0.92
CA ARG A 13 7.78 -8.18 -2.02
C ARG A 13 6.54 -7.38 -2.40
N LYS A 14 5.40 -8.05 -2.49
CA LYS A 14 4.14 -7.37 -2.79
C LYS A 14 3.77 -6.40 -1.68
N SER A 15 3.92 -6.82 -0.42
CA SER A 15 3.65 -5.95 0.73
C SER A 15 4.54 -4.72 0.71
N ASP A 16 5.83 -4.90 0.48
CA ASP A 16 6.78 -3.79 0.44
C ASP A 16 6.43 -2.80 -0.67
N SER A 17 6.09 -3.31 -1.85
CA SER A 17 5.69 -2.49 -2.98
C SER A 17 4.43 -1.69 -2.68
N LEU A 18 3.42 -2.34 -2.09
CA LEU A 18 2.17 -1.71 -1.74
C LEU A 18 2.37 -0.65 -0.64
N LEU A 19 3.21 -0.95 0.34
CA LEU A 19 3.53 0.00 1.41
C LEU A 19 4.23 1.24 0.87
N LEU A 20 5.13 1.07 -0.08
CA LEU A 20 5.80 2.20 -0.72
C LEU A 20 4.80 3.06 -1.49
N GLN A 21 3.90 2.43 -2.24
CA GLN A 21 2.84 3.14 -2.96
C GLN A 21 1.94 3.89 -1.98
N ARG A 22 1.61 3.26 -0.86
CA ARG A 22 0.80 3.86 0.18
C ARG A 22 1.43 5.15 0.70
N VAL A 23 2.72 5.12 1.01
CA VAL A 23 3.44 6.29 1.49
C VAL A 23 3.41 7.41 0.44
N ARG A 24 3.63 7.08 -0.82
CA ARG A 24 3.59 8.06 -1.91
C ARG A 24 2.21 8.70 -2.05
N VAL A 25 1.17 7.88 -2.01
CA VAL A 25 -0.20 8.39 -2.10
C VAL A 25 -0.53 9.29 -0.93
N MET A 26 -0.13 8.91 0.28
CA MET A 26 -0.36 9.71 1.47
C MET A 26 0.33 11.07 1.37
N ARG A 27 1.54 11.11 0.85
CA ARG A 27 2.27 12.36 0.62
C ARG A 27 1.55 13.24 -0.39
N GLU A 28 1.07 12.64 -1.48
CA GLU A 28 0.33 13.38 -2.49
C GLU A 28 -0.95 13.97 -1.92
N ILE A 29 -1.65 13.23 -1.08
CA ILE A 29 -2.85 13.72 -0.40
C ILE A 29 -2.51 14.95 0.45
N GLU A 30 -1.42 14.90 1.19
CA GLU A 30 -0.99 16.02 2.04
C GLU A 30 -0.63 17.27 1.24
N THR A 31 -0.04 17.08 0.07
CA THR A 31 0.43 18.21 -0.76
C THR A 31 -0.59 18.67 -1.79
N SER A 32 -1.64 17.90 -2.01
CA SER A 32 -2.65 18.25 -3.00
C SER A 32 -3.60 19.33 -2.47
N SER A 33 -3.79 20.37 -3.26
CA SER A 33 -4.75 21.42 -2.95
C SER A 33 -6.09 21.21 -3.66
N ASN A 34 -6.17 20.23 -4.57
CA ASN A 34 -7.37 19.94 -5.33
C ASN A 34 -8.19 18.87 -4.62
N ALA A 35 -9.38 19.25 -4.13
CA ALA A 35 -10.24 18.33 -3.36
C ALA A 35 -10.67 17.12 -4.18
N ARG A 36 -10.94 17.30 -5.47
CA ARG A 36 -11.34 16.19 -6.34
C ARG A 36 -10.21 15.20 -6.54
N HIS A 37 -9.01 15.71 -6.73
CA HIS A 37 -7.82 14.88 -6.88
C HIS A 37 -7.51 14.13 -5.58
N ARG A 38 -7.64 14.81 -4.44
CA ARG A 38 -7.46 14.18 -3.13
C ARG A 38 -8.41 13.02 -2.93
N LYS A 39 -9.66 13.19 -3.33
CA LYS A 39 -10.66 12.13 -3.21
C LYS A 39 -10.24 10.89 -4.02
N THR A 40 -9.77 11.10 -5.23
CA THR A 40 -9.26 10.01 -6.07
C THR A 40 -8.07 9.31 -5.42
N LEU A 41 -7.16 10.08 -4.82
CA LEU A 41 -6.02 9.53 -4.11
C LEU A 41 -6.44 8.72 -2.89
N GLU A 42 -7.43 9.20 -2.16
CA GLU A 42 -7.96 8.49 -1.00
C GLU A 42 -8.60 7.15 -1.37
N GLU A 43 -9.30 7.11 -2.50
CA GLU A 43 -9.87 5.88 -3.01
C GLU A 43 -8.76 4.88 -3.39
N GLY A 44 -7.70 5.38 -4.03
CA GLY A 44 -6.53 4.57 -4.34
C GLY A 44 -5.84 4.04 -3.08
N LEU A 45 -5.74 4.89 -2.06
CA LEU A 45 -5.17 4.50 -0.78
C LEU A 45 -5.97 3.38 -0.13
N LYS A 46 -7.28 3.49 -0.16
CA LYS A 46 -8.15 2.44 0.38
C LYS A 46 -7.93 1.13 -0.34
N TYR A 47 -7.81 1.16 -1.65
CA TYR A 47 -7.53 -0.03 -2.45
C TYR A 47 -6.21 -0.67 -2.05
N LEU A 48 -5.17 0.16 -1.85
CA LEU A 48 -3.86 -0.33 -1.42
C LEU A 48 -3.94 -0.98 -0.05
N GLU A 49 -4.66 -0.37 0.89
CA GLU A 49 -4.83 -0.93 2.23
C GLU A 49 -5.61 -2.24 2.19
N ASP A 50 -6.65 -2.33 1.38
CA ASP A 50 -7.41 -3.57 1.22
C ASP A 50 -6.52 -4.68 0.65
N SER A 51 -5.68 -4.36 -0.31
CA SER A 51 -4.74 -5.31 -0.89
C SER A 51 -3.73 -5.79 0.14
N LEU A 52 -3.21 -4.87 0.97
CA LEU A 52 -2.29 -5.21 2.04
C LEU A 52 -2.95 -6.10 3.08
N ASN A 53 -4.19 -5.82 3.44
CA ASN A 53 -4.94 -6.64 4.38
C ASN A 53 -5.12 -8.06 3.86
N ALA A 54 -5.34 -8.21 2.56
CA ALA A 54 -5.47 -9.52 1.93
C ALA A 54 -4.16 -10.32 2.02
N LEU A 55 -3.02 -9.63 2.14
CA LEU A 55 -1.72 -10.27 2.32
C LEU A 55 -1.37 -10.50 3.79
N GLY A 56 -2.25 -10.13 4.71
CA GLY A 56 -2.02 -10.31 6.14
C GLY A 56 -1.49 -9.08 6.86
N TRP A 57 -1.33 -7.94 6.17
CA TRP A 57 -0.89 -6.71 6.79
C TRP A 57 -2.00 -6.12 7.67
N LYS A 58 -1.62 -5.61 8.81
CA LYS A 58 -2.54 -4.92 9.72
C LYS A 58 -2.03 -3.54 10.05
N LYS A 59 -2.95 -2.61 10.18
CA LYS A 59 -2.60 -1.27 10.64
C LYS A 59 -2.02 -1.28 12.03
#